data_ac4a019dd12f7a3d0c3e36a6ea04ae27
#
_entry.id   ac4a019dd12f7a3d0c3e36a6ea04ae27
#
_cell.length_a   1.000
_cell.length_b   1.000
_cell.length_c   1.000
_cell.angle_alpha   90.00
_cell.angle_beta   90.00
_cell.angle_gamma   90.00
#
_symmetry.space_group_name_H-M   'P 1'
#
loop_
_entity.id
_entity.type
_entity.pdbx_description
1 polymer ?
#
loop_
_entity_poly.entity_id
_entity_poly.type
_entity_poly.pdbx_seq_one_letter_code
_entity_poly.pdbx_strand_id
1 'polypeptide(L)'
;MKAQYYLNKNLKNSKLIENILNNINFRFIDNLMNREESLTYKTINKLVPKKYRDLINIQINDQSAKKNYLSLIDVKKMATYSTFYLINTICKNINSGSYLNIGIWNGFSLFSGMIDTECEVIGVDNFSEFDGTSSENLFFNKFDSLKKQN
;
A
#
# COMPACT_ATOMS: atom_id res chain seq x y z
N MET A 1 -21.03 5.82 -14.38
CA MET A 1 -20.66 5.60 -15.79
C MET A 1 -19.40 6.34 -16.26
N LYS A 2 -19.17 7.61 -15.90
CA LYS A 2 -17.94 8.36 -16.32
C LYS A 2 -16.62 7.84 -15.68
N ALA A 3 -16.64 7.42 -14.43
CA ALA A 3 -15.43 6.91 -13.75
C ALA A 3 -14.92 5.61 -14.37
N GLN A 4 -15.81 4.71 -14.72
CA GLN A 4 -15.46 3.43 -15.36
C GLN A 4 -14.86 3.60 -16.76
N TYR A 5 -15.30 4.62 -17.49
CA TYR A 5 -14.74 4.96 -18.81
C TYR A 5 -13.30 5.48 -18.68
N TYR A 6 -13.02 6.32 -17.69
CA TYR A 6 -11.67 6.83 -17.42
C TYR A 6 -10.69 5.72 -17.01
N LEU A 7 -11.11 4.82 -16.13
CA LEU A 7 -10.33 3.67 -15.71
C LEU A 7 -9.98 2.79 -16.92
N ASN A 8 -10.94 2.47 -17.78
CA ASN A 8 -10.71 1.60 -18.93
C ASN A 8 -9.77 2.21 -19.99
N LYS A 9 -9.74 3.53 -20.12
CA LYS A 9 -8.90 4.21 -21.11
C LYS A 9 -7.43 4.32 -20.68
N ASN A 10 -7.19 4.48 -19.38
CA ASN A 10 -5.88 4.83 -18.85
C ASN A 10 -5.13 3.66 -18.19
N LEU A 11 -5.77 2.51 -18.02
CA LEU A 11 -5.15 1.34 -17.43
C LEU A 11 -4.78 0.30 -18.48
N LYS A 12 -3.57 -0.25 -18.39
CA LYS A 12 -3.07 -1.34 -19.25
C LYS A 12 -3.95 -2.59 -19.13
N ASN A 13 -4.51 -2.85 -17.94
CA ASN A 13 -5.29 -4.03 -17.65
C ASN A 13 -6.42 -3.72 -16.65
N SER A 14 -7.54 -3.20 -17.17
CA SER A 14 -8.71 -2.88 -16.34
C SER A 14 -9.34 -4.11 -15.66
N LYS A 15 -9.30 -5.28 -16.33
CA LYS A 15 -9.82 -6.53 -15.75
C LYS A 15 -9.01 -6.99 -14.55
N LEU A 16 -7.69 -6.78 -14.57
CA LEU A 16 -6.84 -7.09 -13.43
C LEU A 16 -7.22 -6.24 -12.21
N ILE A 17 -7.41 -4.93 -12.42
CA ILE A 17 -7.81 -4.01 -11.34
C ILE A 17 -9.18 -4.38 -10.79
N GLU A 18 -10.13 -4.69 -11.66
CA GLU A 18 -11.48 -5.12 -11.26
C GLU A 18 -11.42 -6.43 -10.44
N ASN A 19 -10.63 -7.40 -10.87
CA ASN A 19 -10.40 -8.63 -10.11
C ASN A 19 -9.77 -8.37 -8.74
N ILE A 20 -8.80 -7.45 -8.67
CA ILE A 20 -8.16 -7.07 -7.41
C ILE A 20 -9.19 -6.45 -6.47
N LEU A 21 -9.99 -5.49 -6.95
CA LEU A 21 -11.03 -4.84 -6.14
C LEU A 21 -12.07 -5.84 -5.63
N ASN A 22 -12.43 -6.83 -6.42
CA ASN A 22 -13.40 -7.85 -6.04
C ASN A 22 -12.85 -8.88 -5.04
N ASN A 23 -11.52 -9.08 -5.00
CA ASN A 23 -10.87 -10.10 -4.17
C ASN A 23 -10.12 -9.53 -2.96
N ILE A 24 -9.99 -8.20 -2.85
CA ILE A 24 -9.36 -7.56 -1.68
C ILE A 24 -10.41 -7.31 -0.61
N ASN A 25 -10.24 -7.97 0.54
CA ASN A 25 -10.91 -7.57 1.76
C ASN A 25 -10.13 -6.45 2.42
N PHE A 26 -10.57 -5.21 2.22
CA PHE A 26 -10.06 -4.08 3.00
C PHE A 26 -10.52 -4.23 4.44
N ARG A 27 -9.57 -4.39 5.35
CA ARG A 27 -9.89 -4.36 6.78
C ARG A 27 -9.94 -2.92 7.22
N PHE A 28 -11.12 -2.44 7.53
CA PHE A 28 -11.27 -1.26 8.35
C PHE A 28 -10.90 -1.61 9.80
N ILE A 29 -10.23 -0.70 10.49
CA ILE A 29 -9.76 -0.87 11.89
C ILE A 29 -10.91 -1.28 12.80
N ASP A 30 -12.12 -0.80 12.56
CA ASP A 30 -13.33 -1.09 13.32
C ASP A 30 -13.81 -2.56 13.22
N ASN A 31 -13.46 -3.26 12.15
CA ASN A 31 -13.83 -4.68 12.01
C ASN A 31 -12.93 -5.64 12.79
N LEU A 32 -11.85 -5.15 13.39
CA LEU A 32 -11.00 -5.96 14.25
C LEU A 32 -11.65 -6.29 15.60
N MET A 33 -12.63 -5.51 16.03
CA MET A 33 -13.28 -5.69 17.32
C MET A 33 -14.39 -6.76 17.33
N ASN A 34 -14.97 -7.12 16.20
CA ASN A 34 -16.16 -7.99 16.11
C ASN A 34 -15.93 -9.36 15.48
N ARG A 35 -14.69 -9.77 15.21
CA ARG A 35 -14.42 -11.13 14.75
C ARG A 35 -14.28 -12.06 15.93
N GLU A 36 -15.14 -13.07 16.00
CA GLU A 36 -14.82 -14.32 16.71
C GLU A 36 -13.46 -14.80 16.18
N GLU A 37 -12.43 -14.58 16.97
CA GLU A 37 -11.07 -14.95 16.60
C GLU A 37 -11.01 -16.47 16.51
N SER A 38 -10.86 -17.01 15.30
CA SER A 38 -10.56 -18.43 15.13
C SER A 38 -9.30 -18.80 15.93
N LEU A 39 -9.21 -20.02 16.43
CA LEU A 39 -8.02 -20.54 17.14
C LEU A 39 -6.75 -20.32 16.32
N THR A 40 -6.81 -20.46 15.00
CA THR A 40 -5.73 -20.20 14.05
C THR A 40 -5.27 -18.74 14.09
N TYR A 41 -6.20 -17.78 14.12
CA TYR A 41 -5.89 -16.37 14.18
C TYR A 41 -5.24 -15.99 15.52
N LYS A 42 -5.74 -16.53 16.63
CA LYS A 42 -5.14 -16.35 17.97
C LYS A 42 -3.72 -16.89 18.02
N THR A 43 -3.46 -18.04 17.42
CA THR A 43 -2.14 -18.67 17.36
C THR A 43 -1.17 -17.85 16.52
N ILE A 44 -1.58 -17.41 15.34
CA ILE A 44 -0.79 -16.54 14.45
C ILE A 44 -0.44 -15.23 15.16
N ASN A 45 -1.41 -14.60 15.84
CA ASN A 45 -1.18 -13.37 16.56
C ASN A 45 -0.19 -13.49 17.71
N LYS A 46 -0.03 -14.67 18.31
CA LYS A 46 0.95 -14.93 19.34
C LYS A 46 2.36 -15.19 18.79
N LEU A 47 2.44 -15.91 17.69
CA LEU A 47 3.71 -16.43 17.14
C LEU A 47 4.37 -15.47 16.14
N VAL A 48 3.58 -14.62 15.45
CA VAL A 48 4.09 -13.76 14.39
C VAL A 48 4.14 -12.31 14.84
N PRO A 49 5.32 -11.64 14.71
CA PRO A 49 5.42 -10.22 15.01
C PRO A 49 4.38 -9.39 14.22
N LYS A 50 3.80 -8.38 14.90
CA LYS A 50 2.69 -7.57 14.37
C LYS A 50 2.93 -7.06 12.95
N LYS A 51 4.16 -6.62 12.63
CA LYS A 51 4.51 -6.09 11.31
C LYS A 51 4.39 -7.09 10.15
N TYR A 52 4.46 -8.39 10.42
CA TYR A 52 4.33 -9.46 9.42
C TYR A 52 2.94 -10.08 9.35
N ARG A 53 2.04 -9.78 10.29
CA ARG A 53 0.70 -10.41 10.35
C ARG A 53 -0.12 -10.11 9.11
N ASP A 54 0.05 -8.94 8.51
CA ASP A 54 -0.64 -8.58 7.28
C ASP A 54 -0.27 -9.48 6.11
N LEU A 55 0.96 -10.01 6.07
CA LEU A 55 1.42 -10.90 5.00
C LEU A 55 0.84 -12.31 5.06
N ILE A 56 0.43 -12.76 6.25
CA ILE A 56 -0.05 -14.14 6.46
C ILE A 56 -1.53 -14.27 6.10
N ASN A 57 -2.29 -13.21 6.26
CA ASN A 57 -3.74 -13.22 6.06
C ASN A 57 -4.19 -13.00 4.61
N ILE A 58 -3.32 -13.23 3.62
CA ILE A 58 -3.55 -12.73 2.28
C ILE A 58 -3.83 -13.87 1.32
N GLN A 59 -4.97 -13.77 0.66
CA GLN A 59 -5.31 -14.57 -0.51
C GLN A 59 -4.50 -14.18 -1.76
N ILE A 60 -3.73 -13.08 -1.70
CA ILE A 60 -2.93 -12.60 -2.82
C ILE A 60 -1.58 -13.32 -2.82
N ASN A 61 -1.37 -14.18 -3.81
CA ASN A 61 -0.13 -14.94 -3.95
C ASN A 61 0.81 -14.31 -4.99
N ASP A 62 1.16 -13.04 -4.81
CA ASP A 62 2.13 -12.33 -5.64
C ASP A 62 3.46 -12.17 -4.86
N GLN A 63 4.47 -12.97 -5.25
CA GLN A 63 5.76 -12.98 -4.56
C GLN A 63 6.56 -11.70 -4.81
N SER A 64 6.44 -11.10 -6.01
CA SER A 64 7.09 -9.83 -6.32
C SER A 64 6.53 -8.70 -5.47
N ALA A 65 5.21 -8.60 -5.40
CA ALA A 65 4.54 -7.62 -4.57
C ALA A 65 4.88 -7.81 -3.07
N LYS A 66 4.97 -9.05 -2.58
CA LYS A 66 5.40 -9.33 -1.20
C LYS A 66 6.83 -8.85 -0.93
N LYS A 67 7.75 -9.11 -1.86
CA LYS A 67 9.13 -8.62 -1.77
C LYS A 67 9.19 -7.10 -1.73
N ASN A 68 8.46 -6.44 -2.61
CA ASN A 68 8.38 -4.99 -2.66
C ASN A 68 7.78 -4.38 -1.38
N TYR A 69 6.72 -5.01 -0.84
CA TYR A 69 6.15 -4.60 0.44
C TYR A 69 7.14 -4.73 1.60
N LEU A 70 7.98 -5.76 1.60
CA LEU A 70 8.98 -5.96 2.66
C LEU A 70 9.98 -4.80 2.73
N SER A 71 10.25 -4.12 1.63
CA SER A 71 11.08 -2.90 1.64
C SER A 71 10.43 -1.74 2.40
N LEU A 72 9.12 -1.77 2.60
CA LEU A 72 8.34 -0.78 3.35
C LEU A 72 7.85 -1.28 4.72
N ILE A 73 8.32 -2.45 5.16
CA ILE A 73 7.79 -3.11 6.39
C ILE A 73 7.96 -2.24 7.62
N ASP A 74 9.06 -1.49 7.69
CA ASP A 74 9.43 -0.65 8.83
C ASP A 74 8.89 0.79 8.72
N VAL A 75 8.26 1.16 7.62
CA VAL A 75 7.57 2.45 7.49
C VAL A 75 6.35 2.45 8.41
N LYS A 76 6.29 3.44 9.33
CA LYS A 76 5.11 3.62 10.20
C LYS A 76 3.89 3.93 9.35
N LYS A 77 2.81 3.17 9.52
CA LYS A 77 1.65 3.19 8.63
C LYS A 77 0.36 2.84 9.35
N MET A 78 -0.75 3.36 8.84
CA MET A 78 -2.12 2.97 9.21
C MET A 78 -2.79 2.13 8.12
N ALA A 79 -2.01 1.62 7.18
CA ALA A 79 -2.47 0.85 6.03
C ALA A 79 -1.90 -0.57 6.06
N THR A 80 -2.51 -1.48 5.31
CA THR A 80 -2.16 -2.89 5.24
C THR A 80 -1.44 -3.23 3.93
N TYR A 81 -0.99 -4.49 3.80
CA TYR A 81 -0.48 -5.00 2.54
C TYR A 81 -1.50 -4.91 1.40
N SER A 82 -2.79 -5.12 1.67
CA SER A 82 -3.84 -4.97 0.65
C SER A 82 -3.86 -3.57 0.05
N THR A 83 -3.66 -2.53 0.88
CA THR A 83 -3.55 -1.15 0.41
C THR A 83 -2.32 -0.95 -0.46
N PHE A 84 -1.16 -1.47 -0.02
CA PHE A 84 0.07 -1.48 -0.83
C PHE A 84 -0.18 -2.13 -2.18
N TYR A 85 -0.71 -3.36 -2.18
CA TYR A 85 -0.92 -4.16 -3.37
C TYR A 85 -1.83 -3.45 -4.38
N LEU A 86 -2.93 -2.86 -3.90
CA LEU A 86 -3.84 -2.10 -4.75
C LEU A 86 -3.14 -0.91 -5.40
N ILE A 87 -2.50 -0.05 -4.62
CA ILE A 87 -1.82 1.15 -5.14
C ILE A 87 -0.72 0.74 -6.13
N ASN A 88 0.14 -0.19 -5.75
CA ASN A 88 1.25 -0.65 -6.57
C ASN A 88 0.77 -1.26 -7.90
N THR A 89 -0.29 -2.09 -7.85
CA THR A 89 -0.84 -2.70 -9.06
C THR A 89 -1.49 -1.66 -9.97
N ILE A 90 -2.21 -0.68 -9.42
CA ILE A 90 -2.77 0.42 -10.22
C ILE A 90 -1.63 1.18 -10.90
N CYS A 91 -0.60 1.60 -10.15
CA CYS A 91 0.54 2.35 -10.68
C CYS A 91 1.32 1.58 -11.75
N LYS A 92 1.49 0.27 -11.60
CA LYS A 92 2.09 -0.60 -12.62
C LYS A 92 1.28 -0.68 -13.92
N ASN A 93 -0.01 -0.42 -13.85
CA ASN A 93 -0.91 -0.57 -14.99
C ASN A 93 -1.42 0.76 -15.56
N ILE A 94 -0.92 1.91 -15.09
CA ILE A 94 -1.21 3.21 -15.69
C ILE A 94 -0.47 3.31 -17.04
N ASN A 95 -1.23 3.63 -18.10
CA ASN A 95 -0.66 3.88 -19.43
C ASN A 95 -0.17 5.32 -19.59
N SER A 96 -0.90 6.26 -18.98
CA SER A 96 -0.57 7.70 -18.99
C SER A 96 -1.25 8.35 -17.79
N GLY A 97 -0.55 9.26 -17.14
CA GLY A 97 -1.01 9.96 -15.96
C GLY A 97 -0.10 9.76 -14.77
N SER A 98 -0.45 10.40 -13.67
CA SER A 98 0.33 10.43 -12.45
C SER A 98 -0.49 9.92 -11.28
N TYR A 99 0.16 9.36 -10.28
CA TYR A 99 -0.42 9.06 -8.97
C TYR A 99 -0.16 10.23 -8.03
N LEU A 100 -1.23 10.91 -7.61
CA LEU A 100 -1.17 11.99 -6.63
C LEU A 100 -1.55 11.46 -5.24
N ASN A 101 -0.66 11.60 -4.27
CA ASN A 101 -0.90 11.30 -2.86
C ASN A 101 -0.91 12.59 -2.03
N ILE A 102 -2.07 12.94 -1.48
CA ILE A 102 -2.25 14.09 -0.59
C ILE A 102 -2.33 13.57 0.84
N GLY A 103 -1.48 14.11 1.72
CA GLY A 103 -1.27 13.59 3.06
C GLY A 103 -0.29 12.40 3.06
N ILE A 104 1.00 12.71 3.05
CA ILE A 104 2.08 11.70 2.91
C ILE A 104 2.39 11.03 4.24
N TRP A 105 2.42 11.81 5.32
CA TRP A 105 2.92 11.41 6.63
C TRP A 105 4.29 10.73 6.53
N ASN A 106 4.42 9.43 6.86
CA ASN A 106 5.69 8.69 6.74
C ASN A 106 5.89 8.05 5.35
N GLY A 107 5.04 8.33 4.38
CA GLY A 107 5.25 8.00 2.97
C GLY A 107 4.74 6.65 2.50
N PHE A 108 4.12 5.81 3.35
CA PHE A 108 3.77 4.44 2.96
C PHE A 108 2.94 4.37 1.67
N SER A 109 1.87 5.15 1.55
CA SER A 109 1.02 5.16 0.34
C SER A 109 1.76 5.67 -0.88
N LEU A 110 2.56 6.73 -0.72
CA LEU A 110 3.39 7.29 -1.79
C LEU A 110 4.41 6.26 -2.29
N PHE A 111 5.17 5.66 -1.38
CA PHE A 111 6.17 4.65 -1.71
C PHE A 111 5.56 3.40 -2.34
N SER A 112 4.31 3.05 -1.97
CA SER A 112 3.58 1.96 -2.60
C SER A 112 3.37 2.20 -4.10
N GLY A 113 3.16 3.46 -4.51
CA GLY A 113 3.06 3.82 -5.92
C GLY A 113 4.40 3.92 -6.64
N MET A 114 5.51 4.15 -5.90
CA MET A 114 6.84 4.34 -6.49
C MET A 114 7.58 3.03 -6.76
N ILE A 115 7.44 2.03 -5.88
CA ILE A 115 8.27 0.83 -5.94
C ILE A 115 7.93 -0.02 -7.16
N ASP A 116 8.95 -0.26 -8.01
CA ASP A 116 8.84 -1.14 -9.17
C ASP A 116 7.70 -0.73 -10.12
N THR A 117 7.57 0.60 -10.35
CA THR A 117 6.59 1.20 -11.27
C THR A 117 7.25 2.27 -12.12
N GLU A 118 6.70 2.50 -13.33
CA GLU A 118 7.07 3.60 -14.21
C GLU A 118 6.13 4.80 -14.07
N CYS A 119 5.20 4.74 -13.14
CA CYS A 119 4.22 5.79 -12.89
C CYS A 119 4.90 7.03 -12.31
N GLU A 120 4.58 8.19 -12.83
CA GLU A 120 4.92 9.42 -12.15
C GLU A 120 4.14 9.51 -10.83
N VAL A 121 4.86 9.71 -9.73
CA VAL A 121 4.26 9.76 -8.39
C VAL A 121 4.51 11.12 -7.75
N ILE A 122 3.44 11.80 -7.39
CA ILE A 122 3.46 13.15 -6.82
C ILE A 122 2.93 13.07 -5.39
N GLY A 123 3.73 13.55 -4.43
CA GLY A 123 3.32 13.62 -3.04
C GLY A 123 3.18 15.06 -2.57
N VAL A 124 2.14 15.35 -1.79
CA VAL A 124 1.89 16.67 -1.19
C VAL A 124 1.61 16.50 0.30
N ASP A 125 2.43 17.15 1.12
CA ASP A 125 2.26 17.21 2.57
C ASP A 125 2.90 18.50 3.11
N ASN A 126 2.42 19.02 4.20
CA ASN A 126 3.03 20.12 4.93
C ASN A 126 3.67 19.67 6.24
N PHE A 127 3.56 18.37 6.56
CA PHE A 127 4.05 17.72 7.78
C PHE A 127 3.63 18.43 9.09
N SER A 128 2.47 19.10 9.07
CA SER A 128 1.94 19.80 10.25
C SER A 128 1.21 18.87 11.23
N GLU A 129 0.83 17.69 10.77
CA GLU A 129 0.04 16.72 11.54
C GLU A 129 0.92 15.64 12.19
N PHE A 130 0.37 14.95 13.17
CA PHE A 130 0.98 13.83 13.89
C PHE A 130 2.36 14.20 14.51
N ASP A 131 3.42 13.53 14.06
CA ASP A 131 4.77 13.68 14.62
C ASP A 131 5.57 14.85 13.99
N GLY A 132 4.96 15.65 13.12
CA GLY A 132 5.56 16.85 12.51
C GLY A 132 6.93 16.61 11.87
N THR A 133 7.94 17.39 12.24
CA THR A 133 9.32 17.33 11.72
C THR A 133 9.94 15.93 11.83
N SER A 134 9.56 15.12 12.82
CA SER A 134 10.02 13.74 12.94
C SER A 134 9.53 12.88 11.77
N SER A 135 8.27 13.04 11.37
CA SER A 135 7.70 12.34 10.22
C SER A 135 8.32 12.79 8.91
N GLU A 136 8.59 14.07 8.75
CA GLU A 136 9.29 14.63 7.59
C GLU A 136 10.67 14.00 7.43
N ASN A 137 11.48 13.97 8.50
CA ASN A 137 12.81 13.38 8.48
C ASN A 137 12.76 11.88 8.15
N LEU A 138 11.84 11.13 8.74
CA LEU A 138 11.65 9.70 8.47
C LEU A 138 11.25 9.46 7.01
N PHE A 139 10.39 10.31 6.47
CA PHE A 139 9.99 10.25 5.07
C PHE A 139 11.19 10.46 4.14
N PHE A 140 11.95 11.55 4.28
CA PHE A 140 13.07 11.84 3.39
C PHE A 140 14.17 10.81 3.50
N ASN A 141 14.51 10.32 4.70
CA ASN A 141 15.49 9.25 4.88
C ASN A 141 15.07 7.97 4.12
N LYS A 142 13.80 7.61 4.18
CA LYS A 142 13.28 6.45 3.46
C LYS A 142 13.26 6.67 1.95
N PHE A 143 12.84 7.85 1.51
CA PHE A 143 12.82 8.23 0.10
C PHE A 143 14.20 8.14 -0.54
N ASP A 144 15.23 8.68 0.11
CA ASP A 144 16.62 8.61 -0.37
C ASP A 144 17.16 7.18 -0.39
N SER A 145 16.75 6.36 0.58
CA SER A 145 17.10 4.94 0.58
C SER A 145 16.50 4.19 -0.60
N LEU A 146 15.24 4.48 -0.96
CA LEU A 146 14.56 3.84 -2.10
C LEU A 146 15.15 4.31 -3.46
N LYS A 147 15.51 5.58 -3.58
CA LYS A 147 16.16 6.10 -4.80
C LYS A 147 17.51 5.45 -5.11
N LYS A 148 18.25 5.01 -4.11
CA LYS A 148 19.55 4.34 -4.29
C LYS A 148 19.41 2.87 -4.70
N GLN A 149 18.21 2.30 -4.63
CA GLN A 149 17.95 0.90 -4.96
C GLN A 149 17.43 0.71 -6.40
N ASN A 150 17.01 1.79 -7.03
CA ASN A 150 16.61 1.87 -8.44
C ASN A 150 17.73 2.48 -9.29
#